data_c2c92c8f1d7091a21b029dce0389f13d
#
_entry.id   c2c92c8f1d7091a21b029dce0389f13d
#
_cell.length_a   1.000
_cell.length_b   1.000
_cell.length_c   1.000
_cell.angle_alpha   90.00
_cell.angle_beta   90.00
_cell.angle_gamma   90.00
#
_symmetry.space_group_name_H-M   'P 1'
#
loop_
_entity.id
_entity.type
_entity.pdbx_description
1 polymer ?
#
loop_
_entity_poly.entity_id
_entity_poly.type
_entity_poly.pdbx_seq_one_letter_code
_entity_poly.pdbx_strand_id
1 'polypeptide(L)'
;MTAAPSIDPARFLQDELAQASPDLMRDMLTTFINALLSAQADSVCGAEYGTRSQDRTNRRNGYRHRDLDTRAGTIDVAIPKLREGSFFPDWLLTRHRRAEAALTTVVATCYLLGVSTRRMDKLVRTLGITGLSKSTVSEMAKDLDEQVAAFRTRPLTEGPYLFVAADALTIKVREGGRVVKVAVMVATGVNADGYREVLGISCATAESGAGWLGFFRDLVARGLSGVALVTSDAHAGLIDAIGATLPAASWQRCRTHYAANLMAITPKAQWGWVKALLHSVYDQPDAEAVHAQFDRVLEGLFDKLPAVAEHLEGAREDILAFTAFPKEIWRQIWSNNPAVILSHWPGWCLDLRFFVLDVSGTRVFGGVSGLVVRGGFRVGLG
;
A
#
# COMPACT_ATOMS: atom_id res chain seq x y z
N MET A 1 -4.42 -20.47 22.41
CA MET A 1 -4.78 -20.09 21.03
C MET A 1 -3.51 -20.23 20.20
N THR A 2 -3.40 -21.33 19.48
CA THR A 2 -2.27 -21.64 18.59
C THR A 2 -2.38 -20.77 17.33
N ALA A 3 -1.34 -19.97 17.07
CA ALA A 3 -1.24 -19.18 15.85
C ALA A 3 -1.30 -20.14 14.63
N ALA A 4 -2.12 -19.83 13.64
CA ALA A 4 -2.15 -20.54 12.38
C ALA A 4 -0.74 -20.49 11.76
N PRO A 5 -0.21 -21.59 11.19
CA PRO A 5 1.10 -21.60 10.58
C PRO A 5 1.07 -20.61 9.39
N SER A 6 1.95 -19.60 9.43
CA SER A 6 2.13 -18.70 8.29
C SER A 6 2.84 -19.48 7.19
N ILE A 7 2.10 -19.86 6.17
CA ILE A 7 2.67 -20.47 4.97
C ILE A 7 3.47 -19.37 4.26
N ASP A 8 4.77 -19.58 4.08
CA ASP A 8 5.59 -18.73 3.21
C ASP A 8 5.11 -18.91 1.76
N PRO A 9 4.48 -17.90 1.13
CA PRO A 9 3.91 -18.03 -0.21
C PRO A 9 4.95 -18.42 -1.27
N ALA A 10 6.21 -18.00 -1.09
CA ALA A 10 7.29 -18.35 -2.03
C ALA A 10 7.67 -19.83 -1.90
N ARG A 11 7.66 -20.37 -0.70
CA ARG A 11 7.96 -21.77 -0.43
C ARG A 11 6.81 -22.68 -0.86
N PHE A 12 5.58 -22.29 -0.55
CA PHE A 12 4.38 -22.98 -1.03
C PHE A 12 4.35 -23.08 -2.56
N LEU A 13 4.60 -21.95 -3.25
CA LEU A 13 4.68 -21.95 -4.71
C LEU A 13 5.83 -22.82 -5.24
N GLN A 14 6.98 -22.83 -4.57
CA GLN A 14 8.11 -23.69 -4.96
C GLN A 14 7.78 -25.18 -4.79
N ASP A 15 7.12 -25.55 -3.71
CA ASP A 15 6.75 -26.93 -3.41
C ASP A 15 5.64 -27.41 -4.34
N GLU A 16 4.64 -26.59 -4.62
CA GLU A 16 3.56 -26.89 -5.60
C GLU A 16 4.09 -26.95 -7.04
N LEU A 17 4.99 -26.05 -7.42
CA LEU A 17 5.62 -26.05 -8.73
C LEU A 17 6.60 -27.22 -8.95
N ALA A 18 7.15 -27.79 -7.87
CA ALA A 18 7.98 -28.99 -7.93
C ALA A 18 7.17 -30.29 -8.14
N GLN A 19 5.88 -30.28 -7.76
CA GLN A 19 4.95 -31.41 -7.86
C GLN A 19 3.94 -31.26 -9.00
N ALA A 20 4.09 -30.24 -9.86
CA ALA A 20 3.08 -29.78 -10.80
C ALA A 20 2.67 -30.80 -11.86
N SER A 21 1.37 -31.06 -11.94
CA SER A 21 0.70 -31.65 -13.10
C SER A 21 0.55 -30.63 -14.24
N PRO A 22 0.36 -31.07 -15.51
CA PRO A 22 0.07 -30.18 -16.65
C PRO A 22 -1.15 -29.25 -16.45
N ASP A 23 -2.04 -29.60 -15.54
CA ASP A 23 -3.28 -28.86 -15.25
C ASP A 23 -3.08 -27.75 -14.21
N LEU A 24 -2.00 -27.76 -13.44
CA LEU A 24 -1.77 -26.78 -12.36
C LEU A 24 -1.79 -25.34 -12.86
N MET A 25 -1.22 -25.05 -14.04
CA MET A 25 -1.24 -23.69 -14.59
C MET A 25 -2.67 -23.26 -14.97
N ARG A 26 -3.47 -24.16 -15.51
CA ARG A 26 -4.89 -23.90 -15.79
C ARG A 26 -5.64 -23.61 -14.51
N ASP A 27 -5.43 -24.42 -13.47
CA ASP A 27 -6.08 -24.26 -12.16
C ASP A 27 -5.65 -22.99 -11.47
N MET A 28 -4.35 -22.65 -11.51
CA MET A 28 -3.83 -21.37 -10.99
C MET A 28 -4.41 -20.18 -11.76
N LEU A 29 -4.43 -20.21 -13.10
CA LEU A 29 -5.03 -19.16 -13.93
C LEU A 29 -6.52 -19.00 -13.64
N THR A 30 -7.25 -20.11 -13.56
CA THR A 30 -8.68 -20.13 -13.26
C THR A 30 -8.95 -19.52 -11.89
N THR A 31 -8.21 -19.96 -10.86
CA THR A 31 -8.33 -19.47 -9.49
C THR A 31 -8.02 -17.97 -9.41
N PHE A 32 -6.94 -17.55 -10.03
CA PHE A 32 -6.49 -16.17 -9.99
C PHE A 32 -7.45 -15.21 -10.73
N ILE A 33 -7.87 -15.59 -11.93
CA ILE A 33 -8.84 -14.80 -12.71
C ILE A 33 -10.18 -14.70 -11.97
N ASN A 34 -10.67 -15.80 -11.42
CA ASN A 34 -11.93 -15.80 -10.67
C ASN A 34 -11.84 -14.97 -9.38
N ALA A 35 -10.69 -14.97 -8.70
CA ALA A 35 -10.44 -14.11 -7.54
C ALA A 35 -10.42 -12.61 -7.91
N LEU A 36 -9.76 -12.24 -9.01
CA LEU A 36 -9.76 -10.85 -9.52
C LEU A 36 -11.17 -10.39 -9.92
N LEU A 37 -11.92 -11.22 -10.64
CA LEU A 37 -13.30 -10.92 -11.03
C LEU A 37 -14.19 -10.75 -9.81
N SER A 38 -13.98 -11.57 -8.77
CA SER A 38 -14.69 -11.48 -7.51
C SER A 38 -14.37 -10.15 -6.81
N ALA A 39 -13.11 -9.82 -6.64
CA ALA A 39 -12.68 -8.58 -5.98
C ALA A 39 -13.19 -7.32 -6.73
N GLN A 40 -13.14 -7.32 -8.06
CA GLN A 40 -13.66 -6.23 -8.87
C GLN A 40 -15.18 -6.10 -8.76
N ALA A 41 -15.92 -7.23 -8.74
CA ALA A 41 -17.36 -7.20 -8.54
C ALA A 41 -17.74 -6.74 -7.12
N ASP A 42 -16.94 -7.03 -6.10
CA ASP A 42 -17.13 -6.52 -4.73
C ASP A 42 -16.95 -5.00 -4.69
N SER A 43 -15.95 -4.48 -5.37
CA SER A 43 -15.74 -3.03 -5.51
C SER A 43 -16.94 -2.34 -6.18
N VAL A 44 -17.47 -2.91 -7.27
CA VAL A 44 -18.67 -2.38 -7.96
C VAL A 44 -19.93 -2.49 -7.07
N CYS A 45 -20.01 -3.51 -6.22
CA CYS A 45 -21.16 -3.71 -5.31
C CYS A 45 -21.04 -2.88 -4.01
N GLY A 46 -19.90 -2.25 -3.75
CA GLY A 46 -19.65 -1.51 -2.51
C GLY A 46 -19.49 -2.40 -1.26
N ALA A 47 -19.47 -3.72 -1.40
CA ALA A 47 -19.27 -4.66 -0.29
C ALA A 47 -18.93 -6.06 -0.79
N GLU A 48 -18.20 -6.82 0.03
CA GLU A 48 -17.84 -8.23 -0.24
C GLU A 48 -19.05 -9.12 -0.40
N TYR A 49 -18.88 -10.18 -1.20
CA TYR A 49 -19.94 -11.18 -1.42
C TYR A 49 -20.37 -11.86 -0.12
N GLY A 50 -21.68 -11.86 0.14
CA GLY A 50 -22.25 -12.48 1.34
C GLY A 50 -22.23 -11.63 2.61
N THR A 51 -21.53 -10.49 2.65
CA THR A 51 -21.51 -9.59 3.81
C THR A 51 -22.70 -8.62 3.82
N ARG A 52 -23.17 -8.22 5.00
CA ARG A 52 -24.13 -7.12 5.17
C ARG A 52 -23.35 -5.82 5.37
N SER A 53 -23.54 -4.82 4.51
CA SER A 53 -22.93 -3.50 4.61
C SER A 53 -23.95 -2.42 4.24
N GLN A 54 -23.84 -1.27 4.90
CA GLN A 54 -24.64 -0.07 4.57
C GLN A 54 -24.14 0.60 3.28
N ASP A 55 -22.86 0.37 2.91
CA ASP A 55 -22.23 0.91 1.71
C ASP A 55 -22.55 0.11 0.45
N ARG A 56 -23.36 -0.93 0.59
CA ARG A 56 -23.71 -1.80 -0.53
C ARG A 56 -24.60 -1.09 -1.54
N THR A 57 -24.07 -0.86 -2.73
CA THR A 57 -24.77 -0.21 -3.85
C THR A 57 -25.45 -1.20 -4.79
N ASN A 58 -24.96 -2.47 -4.85
CA ASN A 58 -25.53 -3.51 -5.72
C ASN A 58 -25.35 -4.91 -5.10
N ARG A 59 -25.96 -5.92 -5.71
CA ARG A 59 -25.86 -7.33 -5.27
C ARG A 59 -25.47 -8.22 -6.42
N ARG A 60 -24.71 -9.27 -6.13
CA ARG A 60 -24.43 -10.32 -7.09
C ARG A 60 -25.63 -11.24 -7.25
N ASN A 61 -25.85 -11.71 -8.48
CA ASN A 61 -26.91 -12.64 -8.86
C ASN A 61 -26.32 -13.87 -9.56
N GLY A 62 -25.44 -14.59 -8.86
CA GLY A 62 -24.75 -15.77 -9.39
C GLY A 62 -23.61 -15.42 -10.36
N TYR A 63 -23.25 -16.40 -11.17
CA TYR A 63 -22.14 -16.32 -12.12
C TYR A 63 -22.62 -16.70 -13.53
N ARG A 64 -21.91 -16.19 -14.52
CA ARG A 64 -21.99 -16.63 -15.92
C ARG A 64 -20.65 -17.28 -16.26
N HIS A 65 -20.66 -18.55 -16.57
CA HIS A 65 -19.50 -19.30 -17.01
C HIS A 65 -19.20 -19.00 -18.49
N ARG A 66 -17.92 -18.87 -18.79
CA ARG A 66 -17.43 -18.64 -20.14
C ARG A 66 -16.07 -19.26 -20.34
N ASP A 67 -15.93 -20.03 -21.39
CA ASP A 67 -14.66 -20.56 -21.82
C ASP A 67 -13.75 -19.44 -22.33
N LEU A 68 -12.53 -19.41 -21.82
CA LEU A 68 -11.47 -18.51 -22.23
C LEU A 68 -10.30 -19.33 -22.76
N ASP A 69 -10.02 -19.22 -24.05
CA ASP A 69 -8.86 -19.84 -24.66
C ASP A 69 -7.60 -19.09 -24.26
N THR A 70 -6.69 -19.80 -23.60
CA THR A 70 -5.37 -19.30 -23.19
C THR A 70 -4.28 -20.15 -23.83
N ARG A 71 -3.04 -19.69 -23.79
CA ARG A 71 -1.88 -20.50 -24.20
C ARG A 71 -1.65 -21.73 -23.30
N ALA A 72 -2.25 -21.73 -22.09
CA ALA A 72 -2.26 -22.87 -21.17
C ALA A 72 -3.41 -23.85 -21.45
N GLY A 73 -4.23 -23.58 -22.45
CA GLY A 73 -5.47 -24.30 -22.77
C GLY A 73 -6.71 -23.49 -22.39
N THR A 74 -7.88 -24.06 -22.69
CA THR A 74 -9.16 -23.44 -22.37
C THR A 74 -9.43 -23.53 -20.86
N ILE A 75 -9.81 -22.40 -20.26
CA ILE A 75 -10.20 -22.28 -18.84
C ILE A 75 -11.64 -21.81 -18.73
N ASP A 76 -12.36 -22.30 -17.72
CA ASP A 76 -13.70 -21.83 -17.41
C ASP A 76 -13.65 -20.64 -16.44
N VAL A 77 -14.14 -19.50 -16.88
CA VAL A 77 -14.13 -18.26 -16.12
C VAL A 77 -15.53 -17.95 -15.60
N ALA A 78 -15.65 -17.86 -14.27
CA ALA A 78 -16.90 -17.55 -13.57
C ALA A 78 -17.08 -16.03 -13.43
N ILE A 79 -17.74 -15.39 -14.40
CA ILE A 79 -17.99 -13.96 -14.43
C ILE A 79 -19.18 -13.62 -13.52
N PRO A 80 -19.01 -12.79 -12.46
CA PRO A 80 -20.11 -12.39 -11.58
C PRO A 80 -21.22 -11.67 -12.35
N LYS A 81 -22.48 -12.02 -12.07
CA LYS A 81 -23.65 -11.27 -12.53
C LYS A 81 -24.07 -10.29 -11.46
N LEU A 82 -24.42 -9.07 -11.85
CA LEU A 82 -25.04 -8.07 -10.97
C LEU A 82 -26.56 -8.17 -11.05
N ARG A 83 -27.23 -7.78 -9.97
CA ARG A 83 -28.69 -7.71 -9.94
C ARG A 83 -29.21 -6.54 -10.76
N GLU A 84 -28.48 -5.43 -10.75
CA GLU A 84 -28.77 -4.22 -11.53
C GLU A 84 -27.56 -3.91 -12.41
N GLY A 85 -27.80 -3.69 -13.71
CA GLY A 85 -26.76 -3.46 -14.71
C GLY A 85 -26.02 -4.74 -15.13
N SER A 86 -24.90 -4.56 -15.83
CA SER A 86 -24.04 -5.65 -16.29
C SER A 86 -22.61 -5.45 -15.76
N PHE A 87 -22.03 -6.53 -15.25
CA PHE A 87 -20.60 -6.58 -14.95
C PHE A 87 -19.87 -7.14 -16.17
N PHE A 88 -18.98 -6.34 -16.74
CA PHE A 88 -18.20 -6.72 -17.90
C PHE A 88 -16.73 -6.33 -17.68
N PRO A 89 -15.86 -7.30 -17.42
CA PRO A 89 -14.44 -7.01 -17.25
C PRO A 89 -13.77 -6.79 -18.60
N ASP A 90 -13.71 -5.54 -19.07
CA ASP A 90 -13.14 -5.16 -20.38
C ASP A 90 -11.71 -5.66 -20.56
N TRP A 91 -10.91 -5.67 -19.48
CA TRP A 91 -9.54 -6.16 -19.49
C TRP A 91 -9.42 -7.66 -19.83
N LEU A 92 -10.45 -8.44 -19.52
CA LEU A 92 -10.49 -9.88 -19.79
C LEU A 92 -11.13 -10.20 -21.16
N LEU A 93 -11.96 -9.31 -21.69
CA LEU A 93 -12.90 -9.65 -22.76
C LEU A 93 -12.58 -9.07 -24.16
N THR A 94 -11.51 -8.29 -24.32
CA THR A 94 -11.02 -7.87 -25.65
C THR A 94 -10.34 -9.02 -26.40
N ARG A 95 -10.82 -9.30 -27.60
CA ARG A 95 -10.67 -10.59 -28.35
C ARG A 95 -9.25 -11.09 -28.64
N HIS A 96 -8.21 -10.27 -28.64
CA HIS A 96 -6.82 -10.63 -28.95
C HIS A 96 -5.80 -10.41 -27.81
N ARG A 97 -6.18 -9.72 -26.73
CA ARG A 97 -5.30 -9.42 -25.59
C ARG A 97 -5.58 -10.26 -24.33
N ARG A 98 -6.59 -11.12 -24.37
CA ARG A 98 -7.14 -11.83 -23.20
C ARG A 98 -6.15 -12.82 -22.57
N ALA A 99 -5.61 -13.68 -23.40
CA ALA A 99 -4.66 -14.70 -22.95
C ALA A 99 -3.32 -14.07 -22.52
N GLU A 100 -2.92 -13.00 -23.21
CA GLU A 100 -1.67 -12.28 -22.90
C GLU A 100 -1.75 -11.51 -21.58
N ALA A 101 -2.86 -10.83 -21.29
CA ALA A 101 -2.99 -10.08 -20.04
C ALA A 101 -2.98 -11.01 -18.81
N ALA A 102 -3.74 -12.11 -18.83
CA ALA A 102 -3.75 -13.09 -17.75
C ALA A 102 -2.38 -13.76 -17.57
N LEU A 103 -1.74 -14.13 -18.67
CA LEU A 103 -0.42 -14.75 -18.66
C LEU A 103 0.65 -13.73 -18.21
N THR A 104 0.56 -12.48 -18.65
CA THR A 104 1.42 -11.38 -18.19
C THR A 104 1.32 -11.20 -16.69
N THR A 105 0.11 -11.25 -16.14
CA THR A 105 -0.11 -11.14 -14.68
C THR A 105 0.52 -12.32 -13.92
N VAL A 106 0.37 -13.55 -14.41
CA VAL A 106 1.00 -14.72 -13.80
C VAL A 106 2.52 -14.66 -13.91
N VAL A 107 3.05 -14.30 -15.08
CA VAL A 107 4.49 -14.12 -15.30
C VAL A 107 5.03 -13.02 -14.40
N ALA A 108 4.33 -11.89 -14.31
CA ALA A 108 4.66 -10.81 -13.41
C ALA A 108 4.68 -11.27 -11.94
N THR A 109 3.63 -11.97 -11.49
CA THR A 109 3.55 -12.51 -10.13
C THR A 109 4.70 -13.48 -9.84
N CYS A 110 4.96 -14.43 -10.72
CA CYS A 110 6.10 -15.36 -10.58
C CYS A 110 7.44 -14.64 -10.56
N TYR A 111 7.61 -13.64 -11.41
CA TYR A 111 8.82 -12.83 -11.46
C TYR A 111 9.06 -12.07 -10.15
N LEU A 112 7.99 -11.49 -9.60
CA LEU A 112 8.00 -10.78 -8.33
C LEU A 112 8.28 -11.67 -7.12
N LEU A 113 7.81 -12.92 -7.16
CA LEU A 113 8.15 -13.93 -6.16
C LEU A 113 9.60 -14.42 -6.29
N GLY A 114 10.41 -13.76 -7.16
CA GLY A 114 11.84 -14.06 -7.35
C GLY A 114 12.11 -15.29 -8.21
N VAL A 115 11.11 -15.75 -8.97
CA VAL A 115 11.32 -16.82 -9.95
C VAL A 115 12.12 -16.25 -11.12
N SER A 116 13.36 -16.71 -11.31
CA SER A 116 14.19 -16.22 -12.42
C SER A 116 13.55 -16.51 -13.77
N THR A 117 13.82 -15.66 -14.77
CA THR A 117 13.30 -15.83 -16.16
C THR A 117 13.64 -17.19 -16.75
N ARG A 118 14.78 -17.79 -16.38
CA ARG A 118 15.17 -19.16 -16.78
C ARG A 118 14.30 -20.24 -16.14
N ARG A 119 13.94 -20.08 -14.85
CA ARG A 119 13.04 -20.99 -14.15
C ARG A 119 11.62 -20.83 -14.68
N MET A 120 11.21 -19.62 -15.01
CA MET A 120 9.93 -19.31 -15.61
C MET A 120 9.76 -19.94 -17.01
N ASP A 121 10.79 -19.82 -17.87
CA ASP A 121 10.83 -20.51 -19.19
C ASP A 121 10.71 -22.05 -19.02
N LYS A 122 11.45 -22.62 -18.06
CA LYS A 122 11.38 -24.05 -17.75
C LYS A 122 9.99 -24.45 -17.23
N LEU A 123 9.42 -23.66 -16.33
CA LEU A 123 8.07 -23.87 -15.78
C LEU A 123 7.01 -23.85 -16.87
N VAL A 124 7.02 -22.81 -17.70
CA VAL A 124 6.08 -22.61 -18.81
C VAL A 124 6.16 -23.78 -19.81
N ARG A 125 7.37 -24.26 -20.13
CA ARG A 125 7.57 -25.45 -20.99
C ARG A 125 7.07 -26.74 -20.36
N THR A 126 7.32 -26.94 -19.06
CA THR A 126 6.82 -28.11 -18.32
C THR A 126 5.29 -28.16 -18.30
N LEU A 127 4.64 -26.99 -18.39
CA LEU A 127 3.19 -26.84 -18.43
C LEU A 127 2.59 -26.90 -19.85
N GLY A 128 3.41 -27.29 -20.85
CA GLY A 128 2.95 -27.45 -22.24
C GLY A 128 2.76 -26.14 -23.00
N ILE A 129 3.16 -25.00 -22.42
CA ILE A 129 3.05 -23.70 -23.08
C ILE A 129 4.31 -23.52 -23.95
N THR A 130 4.23 -23.90 -25.20
CA THR A 130 5.36 -23.80 -26.15
C THR A 130 5.57 -22.41 -26.72
N GLY A 131 4.68 -21.48 -26.46
CA GLY A 131 4.66 -20.13 -27.04
C GLY A 131 5.27 -19.01 -26.18
N LEU A 132 5.70 -19.25 -24.92
CA LEU A 132 6.40 -18.27 -24.12
C LEU A 132 7.90 -18.40 -24.32
N SER A 133 8.43 -17.59 -25.22
CA SER A 133 9.88 -17.50 -25.41
C SER A 133 10.50 -16.59 -24.35
N LYS A 134 11.84 -16.66 -24.17
CA LYS A 134 12.56 -15.70 -23.33
C LYS A 134 12.31 -14.25 -23.75
N SER A 135 12.16 -14.02 -25.07
CA SER A 135 11.82 -12.71 -25.62
C SER A 135 10.44 -12.23 -25.15
N THR A 136 9.43 -13.10 -25.17
CA THR A 136 8.08 -12.76 -24.69
C THR A 136 8.05 -12.41 -23.20
N VAL A 137 8.77 -13.17 -22.36
CA VAL A 137 8.91 -12.83 -20.93
C VAL A 137 9.64 -11.51 -20.75
N SER A 138 10.65 -11.21 -21.58
CA SER A 138 11.39 -9.96 -21.52
C SER A 138 10.53 -8.77 -21.99
N GLU A 139 9.68 -8.95 -23.00
CA GLU A 139 8.71 -7.94 -23.45
C GLU A 139 7.67 -7.65 -22.37
N MET A 140 7.11 -8.70 -21.75
CA MET A 140 6.18 -8.53 -20.62
C MET A 140 6.82 -7.78 -19.44
N ALA A 141 8.10 -8.07 -19.16
CA ALA A 141 8.85 -7.37 -18.15
C ALA A 141 9.05 -5.88 -18.51
N LYS A 142 9.30 -5.59 -19.81
CA LYS A 142 9.42 -4.22 -20.31
C LYS A 142 8.11 -3.44 -20.18
N ASP A 143 6.97 -4.06 -20.51
CA ASP A 143 5.64 -3.44 -20.35
C ASP A 143 5.38 -3.06 -18.88
N LEU A 144 5.82 -3.89 -17.94
CA LEU A 144 5.73 -3.58 -16.51
C LEU A 144 6.64 -2.41 -16.12
N ASP A 145 7.88 -2.38 -16.62
CA ASP A 145 8.80 -1.25 -16.42
C ASP A 145 8.21 0.07 -16.92
N GLU A 146 7.57 0.04 -18.10
CA GLU A 146 6.89 1.20 -18.69
C GLU A 146 5.72 1.69 -17.83
N GLN A 147 4.91 0.76 -17.26
CA GLN A 147 3.82 1.11 -16.36
C GLN A 147 4.35 1.73 -15.05
N VAL A 148 5.42 1.20 -14.49
CA VAL A 148 6.08 1.77 -13.31
C VAL A 148 6.63 3.16 -13.62
N ALA A 149 7.30 3.32 -14.74
CA ALA A 149 7.83 4.61 -15.16
C ALA A 149 6.70 5.63 -15.33
N ALA A 150 5.59 5.24 -15.97
CA ALA A 150 4.41 6.07 -16.13
C ALA A 150 3.80 6.47 -14.79
N PHE A 151 3.71 5.54 -13.81
CA PHE A 151 3.24 5.86 -12.46
C PHE A 151 4.18 6.85 -11.75
N ARG A 152 5.49 6.61 -11.83
CA ARG A 152 6.50 7.45 -11.16
C ARG A 152 6.54 8.88 -11.71
N THR A 153 6.24 9.07 -12.98
CA THR A 153 6.30 10.38 -13.67
C THR A 153 4.94 11.02 -13.88
N ARG A 154 3.85 10.36 -13.46
CA ARG A 154 2.49 10.88 -13.67
C ARG A 154 2.30 12.25 -13.03
N PRO A 155 1.63 13.19 -13.69
CA PRO A 155 1.22 14.46 -13.08
C PRO A 155 0.27 14.21 -11.90
N LEU A 156 0.37 15.01 -10.85
CA LEU A 156 -0.52 14.99 -9.69
C LEU A 156 -1.62 16.06 -9.90
N THR A 157 -2.57 15.77 -10.80
CA THR A 157 -3.61 16.71 -11.26
C THR A 157 -4.88 16.70 -10.42
N GLU A 158 -5.07 15.68 -9.57
CA GLU A 158 -6.26 15.52 -8.72
C GLU A 158 -6.21 16.36 -7.42
N GLY A 159 -5.24 17.30 -7.33
CA GLY A 159 -5.06 18.20 -6.19
C GLY A 159 -6.15 19.27 -6.09
N PRO A 160 -6.18 20.07 -5.01
CA PRO A 160 -5.17 20.13 -3.97
C PRO A 160 -5.15 18.91 -3.04
N TYR A 161 -3.95 18.52 -2.56
CA TYR A 161 -3.77 17.43 -1.61
C TYR A 161 -3.57 17.98 -0.19
N LEU A 162 -4.67 18.25 0.52
CA LEU A 162 -4.62 18.91 1.82
C LEU A 162 -3.84 18.11 2.88
N PHE A 163 -3.92 16.78 2.84
CA PHE A 163 -3.30 15.89 3.81
C PHE A 163 -2.39 14.90 3.10
N VAL A 164 -1.13 14.87 3.52
CA VAL A 164 -0.12 13.94 3.00
C VAL A 164 0.41 13.11 4.16
N ALA A 165 0.53 11.80 3.96
CA ALA A 165 1.25 10.91 4.86
C ALA A 165 2.50 10.37 4.17
N ALA A 166 3.65 10.44 4.85
CA ALA A 166 4.93 9.95 4.35
C ALA A 166 5.54 8.94 5.32
N ASP A 167 6.11 7.88 4.79
CA ASP A 167 6.75 6.81 5.57
C ASP A 167 7.85 6.11 4.77
N ALA A 168 8.77 5.45 5.46
CA ALA A 168 9.78 4.59 4.86
C ALA A 168 9.69 3.16 5.38
N LEU A 169 9.66 2.21 4.46
CA LEU A 169 9.68 0.79 4.75
C LEU A 169 11.05 0.23 4.44
N THR A 170 11.67 -0.47 5.39
CA THR A 170 12.90 -1.22 5.11
C THR A 170 12.57 -2.62 4.66
N ILE A 171 12.93 -2.94 3.42
CA ILE A 171 12.76 -4.29 2.88
C ILE A 171 14.10 -4.93 2.57
N LYS A 172 14.11 -6.26 2.59
CA LYS A 172 15.29 -7.06 2.19
C LYS A 172 15.12 -7.49 0.75
N VAL A 173 16.07 -7.12 -0.10
CA VAL A 173 16.10 -7.50 -1.52
C VAL A 173 17.36 -8.31 -1.81
N ARG A 174 17.31 -9.17 -2.82
CA ARG A 174 18.47 -9.92 -3.27
C ARG A 174 19.07 -9.24 -4.51
N GLU A 175 20.26 -8.70 -4.36
CA GLU A 175 21.02 -8.03 -5.40
C GLU A 175 22.40 -8.66 -5.54
N GLY A 176 22.82 -8.99 -6.76
CA GLY A 176 24.14 -9.60 -7.00
C GLY A 176 24.42 -10.88 -6.20
N GLY A 177 23.39 -11.66 -5.83
CA GLY A 177 23.51 -12.85 -4.99
C GLY A 177 23.56 -12.58 -3.48
N ARG A 178 23.54 -11.32 -3.04
CA ARG A 178 23.55 -10.89 -1.63
C ARG A 178 22.19 -10.33 -1.22
N VAL A 179 21.88 -10.42 0.06
CA VAL A 179 20.69 -9.76 0.64
C VAL A 179 21.10 -8.38 1.10
N VAL A 180 20.51 -7.35 0.49
CA VAL A 180 20.68 -5.95 0.86
C VAL A 180 19.39 -5.39 1.46
N LYS A 181 19.51 -4.41 2.35
CA LYS A 181 18.38 -3.64 2.85
C LYS A 181 18.16 -2.45 1.93
N VAL A 182 16.91 -2.18 1.59
CA VAL A 182 16.50 -1.03 0.78
C VAL A 182 15.42 -0.29 1.55
N ALA A 183 15.55 1.03 1.64
CA ALA A 183 14.53 1.92 2.14
C ALA A 183 13.57 2.26 1.00
N VAL A 184 12.29 2.05 1.21
CA VAL A 184 11.21 2.39 0.28
C VAL A 184 10.43 3.55 0.87
N MET A 185 10.62 4.72 0.33
CA MET A 185 9.89 5.94 0.70
C MET A 185 8.56 5.96 -0.04
N VAL A 186 7.47 6.19 0.70
CA VAL A 186 6.10 6.21 0.16
C VAL A 186 5.42 7.49 0.64
N ALA A 187 4.73 8.17 -0.26
CA ALA A 187 3.82 9.26 0.09
C ALA A 187 2.41 8.94 -0.40
N THR A 188 1.44 9.14 0.47
CA THR A 188 0.01 9.07 0.16
C THR A 188 -0.63 10.42 0.42
N GLY A 189 -1.59 10.82 -0.39
CA GLY A 189 -2.31 12.07 -0.24
C GLY A 189 -3.82 11.88 -0.29
N VAL A 190 -4.54 12.87 0.23
CA VAL A 190 -6.01 12.98 0.07
C VAL A 190 -6.26 14.02 -1.00
N ASN A 191 -6.86 13.61 -2.12
CA ASN A 191 -7.17 14.48 -3.25
C ASN A 191 -8.39 15.39 -2.99
N ALA A 192 -8.72 16.26 -3.95
CA ALA A 192 -9.83 17.21 -3.85
C ALA A 192 -11.20 16.54 -3.63
N ASP A 193 -11.38 15.32 -4.12
CA ASP A 193 -12.61 14.54 -3.95
C ASP A 193 -12.68 13.78 -2.62
N GLY A 194 -11.64 13.91 -1.76
CA GLY A 194 -11.54 13.22 -0.46
C GLY A 194 -11.06 11.77 -0.55
N TYR A 195 -10.54 11.31 -1.68
CA TYR A 195 -9.97 9.97 -1.84
C TYR A 195 -8.48 9.95 -1.53
N ARG A 196 -8.04 8.85 -0.93
CA ARG A 196 -6.61 8.60 -0.73
C ARG A 196 -5.99 7.98 -1.98
N GLU A 197 -4.83 8.49 -2.36
CA GLU A 197 -4.02 7.93 -3.43
C GLU A 197 -2.53 7.90 -3.08
N VAL A 198 -1.79 6.97 -3.69
CA VAL A 198 -0.33 6.93 -3.57
C VAL A 198 0.24 7.99 -4.52
N LEU A 199 0.86 9.02 -3.96
CA LEU A 199 1.45 10.13 -4.73
C LEU A 199 2.77 9.75 -5.37
N GLY A 200 3.56 8.94 -4.67
CA GLY A 200 4.85 8.50 -5.15
C GLY A 200 5.47 7.41 -4.30
N ILE A 201 6.41 6.71 -4.91
CA ILE A 201 7.26 5.69 -4.28
C ILE A 201 8.68 5.89 -4.80
N SER A 202 9.65 5.87 -3.89
CA SER A 202 11.07 5.93 -4.24
C SER A 202 11.86 4.93 -3.40
N CYS A 203 12.92 4.39 -3.97
CA CYS A 203 13.78 3.42 -3.33
C CYS A 203 15.19 3.99 -3.18
N ALA A 204 15.83 3.73 -2.04
CA ALA A 204 17.19 4.13 -1.75
C ALA A 204 17.90 3.02 -0.96
N THR A 205 19.23 2.98 -1.02
CA THR A 205 20.05 2.03 -0.22
C THR A 205 19.94 2.28 1.27
N ALA A 206 19.61 3.53 1.65
CA ALA A 206 19.38 3.94 3.03
C ALA A 206 18.37 5.10 3.06
N GLU A 207 17.63 5.21 4.15
CA GLU A 207 16.84 6.38 4.44
C GLU A 207 17.77 7.55 4.79
N SER A 208 17.67 8.66 4.06
CA SER A 208 18.52 9.82 4.24
C SER A 208 17.76 11.12 3.94
N GLY A 209 18.20 12.23 4.55
CA GLY A 209 17.62 13.56 4.28
C GLY A 209 17.72 13.96 2.81
N ALA A 210 18.81 13.65 2.13
CA ALA A 210 18.95 13.91 0.70
C ALA A 210 17.96 13.10 -0.14
N GLY A 211 17.71 11.83 0.23
CA GLY A 211 16.71 10.98 -0.40
C GLY A 211 15.29 11.55 -0.23
N TRP A 212 14.92 11.95 0.98
CA TRP A 212 13.63 12.59 1.27
C TRP A 212 13.47 13.92 0.53
N LEU A 213 14.51 14.76 0.53
CA LEU A 213 14.47 16.04 -0.17
C LEU A 213 14.26 15.84 -1.68
N GLY A 214 14.97 14.90 -2.30
CA GLY A 214 14.79 14.53 -3.71
C GLY A 214 13.39 14.03 -3.98
N PHE A 215 12.86 13.17 -3.11
CA PHE A 215 11.52 12.59 -3.22
C PHE A 215 10.42 13.66 -3.17
N PHE A 216 10.45 14.57 -2.18
CA PHE A 216 9.45 15.63 -2.10
C PHE A 216 9.57 16.65 -3.24
N ARG A 217 10.79 16.98 -3.68
CA ARG A 217 11.00 17.82 -4.86
C ARG A 217 10.38 17.22 -6.12
N ASP A 218 10.49 15.91 -6.30
CA ASP A 218 9.82 15.21 -7.41
C ASP A 218 8.30 15.31 -7.31
N LEU A 219 7.72 15.09 -6.12
CA LEU A 219 6.27 15.23 -5.91
C LEU A 219 5.78 16.64 -6.24
N VAL A 220 6.49 17.68 -5.78
CA VAL A 220 6.17 19.08 -6.06
C VAL A 220 6.31 19.37 -7.56
N ALA A 221 7.37 18.89 -8.20
CA ALA A 221 7.57 19.07 -9.65
C ALA A 221 6.47 18.40 -10.47
N ARG A 222 5.88 17.31 -9.97
CA ARG A 222 4.74 16.61 -10.59
C ARG A 222 3.38 17.25 -10.28
N GLY A 223 3.32 18.31 -9.45
CA GLY A 223 2.12 19.07 -9.19
C GLY A 223 1.54 18.92 -7.77
N LEU A 224 2.27 18.32 -6.82
CA LEU A 224 1.84 18.29 -5.42
C LEU A 224 1.68 19.71 -4.89
N SER A 225 0.47 20.10 -4.51
CA SER A 225 0.13 21.44 -4.06
C SER A 225 -0.99 21.44 -3.03
N GLY A 226 -1.13 22.56 -2.31
CA GLY A 226 -2.20 22.79 -1.34
C GLY A 226 -2.05 22.00 -0.04
N VAL A 227 -0.87 21.45 0.26
CA VAL A 227 -0.66 20.63 1.46
C VAL A 227 -0.74 21.48 2.71
N ALA A 228 -1.70 21.17 3.59
CA ALA A 228 -1.91 21.82 4.87
C ALA A 228 -1.24 21.05 6.03
N LEU A 229 -1.18 19.72 5.94
CA LEU A 229 -0.57 18.86 6.95
C LEU A 229 0.19 17.71 6.31
N VAL A 230 1.42 17.47 6.80
CA VAL A 230 2.18 16.26 6.51
C VAL A 230 2.33 15.44 7.77
N THR A 231 1.88 14.18 7.75
CA THR A 231 2.04 13.23 8.87
C THR A 231 3.16 12.24 8.56
N SER A 232 4.16 12.17 9.44
CA SER A 232 5.28 11.24 9.27
C SER A 232 5.84 10.76 10.63
N ASP A 233 6.83 9.88 10.59
CA ASP A 233 7.69 9.64 11.75
C ASP A 233 8.65 10.83 11.99
N ALA A 234 9.40 10.80 13.08
CA ALA A 234 10.31 11.88 13.46
C ALA A 234 11.74 11.66 12.92
N HIS A 235 11.90 11.19 11.70
CA HIS A 235 13.20 11.14 11.06
C HIS A 235 13.64 12.57 10.68
N ALA A 236 14.76 13.06 11.25
CA ALA A 236 15.20 14.44 11.10
C ALA A 236 15.28 14.89 9.64
N GLY A 237 15.92 14.08 8.78
CA GLY A 237 16.05 14.41 7.35
C GLY A 237 14.71 14.43 6.59
N LEU A 238 13.67 13.74 7.09
CA LEU A 238 12.31 13.81 6.54
C LEU A 238 11.64 15.13 6.94
N ILE A 239 11.75 15.52 8.20
CA ILE A 239 11.20 16.79 8.70
C ILE A 239 11.85 17.97 7.97
N ASP A 240 13.17 17.96 7.82
CA ASP A 240 13.91 18.99 7.08
C ASP A 240 13.45 19.06 5.61
N ALA A 241 13.25 17.92 4.98
CA ALA A 241 12.78 17.85 3.60
C ALA A 241 11.34 18.39 3.45
N ILE A 242 10.45 18.11 4.39
CA ILE A 242 9.08 18.65 4.42
C ILE A 242 9.13 20.18 4.55
N GLY A 243 9.87 20.71 5.54
CA GLY A 243 10.00 22.15 5.75
C GLY A 243 10.59 22.89 4.55
N ALA A 244 11.57 22.26 3.86
CA ALA A 244 12.22 22.85 2.69
C ALA A 244 11.36 22.83 1.42
N THR A 245 10.43 21.90 1.27
CA THR A 245 9.66 21.68 0.02
C THR A 245 8.19 22.07 0.15
N LEU A 246 7.64 22.03 1.36
CA LEU A 246 6.24 22.31 1.67
C LEU A 246 6.12 23.31 2.84
N PRO A 247 6.68 24.53 2.71
CA PRO A 247 6.82 25.48 3.83
C PRO A 247 5.49 25.98 4.40
N ALA A 248 4.37 25.80 3.69
CA ALA A 248 3.03 26.15 4.15
C ALA A 248 2.35 25.00 4.92
N ALA A 249 2.92 23.81 4.92
CA ALA A 249 2.35 22.66 5.58
C ALA A 249 2.79 22.57 7.05
N SER A 250 1.86 22.33 7.96
CA SER A 250 2.19 21.90 9.31
C SER A 250 2.71 20.46 9.30
N TRP A 251 3.55 20.12 10.26
CA TRP A 251 4.03 18.76 10.45
C TRP A 251 3.35 18.09 11.65
N GLN A 252 2.85 16.88 11.45
CA GLN A 252 2.28 16.03 12.49
C GLN A 252 3.16 14.81 12.67
N ARG A 253 3.69 14.62 13.87
CA ARG A 253 4.37 13.38 14.22
C ARG A 253 3.39 12.24 14.34
N CYS A 254 3.65 11.14 13.65
CA CYS A 254 2.78 9.98 13.67
C CYS A 254 2.55 9.46 15.09
N ARG A 255 1.29 9.43 15.52
CA ARG A 255 0.87 8.95 16.84
C ARG A 255 1.40 7.54 17.15
N THR A 256 1.38 6.64 16.18
CA THR A 256 1.80 5.25 16.36
C THR A 256 3.30 5.14 16.60
N HIS A 257 4.11 5.83 15.79
CA HIS A 257 5.56 5.87 15.94
C HIS A 257 5.95 6.58 17.24
N TYR A 258 5.29 7.70 17.56
CA TYR A 258 5.52 8.40 18.81
C TYR A 258 5.23 7.52 20.03
N ALA A 259 4.09 6.82 20.04
CA ALA A 259 3.75 5.92 21.14
C ALA A 259 4.82 4.82 21.33
N ALA A 260 5.36 4.26 20.24
CA ALA A 260 6.45 3.28 20.32
C ALA A 260 7.73 3.89 20.92
N ASN A 261 8.08 5.13 20.51
CA ASN A 261 9.23 5.85 21.03
C ASN A 261 9.08 6.17 22.52
N LEU A 262 7.90 6.64 22.94
CA LEU A 262 7.61 6.90 24.35
C LEU A 262 7.69 5.62 25.20
N MET A 263 7.17 4.51 24.68
CA MET A 263 7.27 3.22 25.37
C MET A 263 8.72 2.72 25.47
N ALA A 264 9.58 3.03 24.52
CA ALA A 264 10.99 2.62 24.54
C ALA A 264 11.77 3.21 25.71
N ILE A 265 11.43 4.43 26.16
CA ILE A 265 12.04 5.09 27.34
C ILE A 265 11.26 4.86 28.63
N THR A 266 10.07 4.25 28.57
CA THR A 266 9.23 3.99 29.71
C THR A 266 9.58 2.62 30.32
N PRO A 267 9.74 2.51 31.67
CA PRO A 267 9.90 1.20 32.31
C PRO A 267 8.74 0.26 32.00
N LYS A 268 9.03 -0.99 31.67
CA LYS A 268 8.00 -1.97 31.24
C LYS A 268 6.83 -2.12 32.21
N ALA A 269 7.08 -2.03 33.50
CA ALA A 269 6.04 -2.08 34.53
C ALA A 269 5.03 -0.93 34.44
N GLN A 270 5.40 0.20 33.83
CA GLN A 270 4.58 1.39 33.71
C GLN A 270 3.92 1.55 32.32
N TRP A 271 4.17 0.64 31.39
CA TRP A 271 3.67 0.74 30.01
C TRP A 271 2.15 0.88 29.94
N GLY A 272 1.41 0.07 30.70
CA GLY A 272 -0.05 0.11 30.73
C GLY A 272 -0.57 1.47 31.16
N TRP A 273 0.02 2.04 32.19
CA TRP A 273 -0.37 3.33 32.75
C TRP A 273 -0.02 4.48 31.79
N VAL A 274 1.23 4.57 31.33
CA VAL A 274 1.66 5.64 30.41
C VAL A 274 0.91 5.58 29.08
N LYS A 275 0.65 4.38 28.57
CA LYS A 275 -0.15 4.19 27.35
C LYS A 275 -1.59 4.68 27.55
N ALA A 276 -2.21 4.39 28.70
CA ALA A 276 -3.57 4.87 29.01
C ALA A 276 -3.61 6.41 29.11
N LEU A 277 -2.60 7.02 29.75
CA LEU A 277 -2.47 8.47 29.81
C LEU A 277 -2.32 9.09 28.42
N LEU A 278 -1.43 8.57 27.57
CA LEU A 278 -1.27 9.05 26.21
C LEU A 278 -2.57 8.92 25.39
N HIS A 279 -3.28 7.81 25.52
CA HIS A 279 -4.56 7.61 24.84
C HIS A 279 -5.62 8.61 25.31
N SER A 280 -5.67 8.93 26.62
CA SER A 280 -6.63 9.88 27.16
C SER A 280 -6.49 11.30 26.57
N VAL A 281 -5.29 11.67 26.09
CA VAL A 281 -5.07 12.93 25.39
C VAL A 281 -5.82 12.96 24.05
N TYR A 282 -5.75 11.86 23.31
CA TYR A 282 -6.37 11.78 21.97
C TYR A 282 -7.90 11.57 22.00
N ASP A 283 -8.42 11.06 23.12
CA ASP A 283 -9.84 10.73 23.25
C ASP A 283 -10.70 11.92 23.71
N GLN A 284 -10.18 13.14 23.68
CA GLN A 284 -10.89 14.35 24.09
C GLN A 284 -11.87 14.87 23.02
N PRO A 285 -12.92 15.63 23.44
CA PRO A 285 -13.99 16.07 22.56
C PRO A 285 -13.57 17.18 21.59
N ASP A 286 -12.60 18.02 21.92
CA ASP A 286 -12.18 19.18 21.16
C ASP A 286 -10.70 19.54 21.43
N ALA A 287 -10.17 20.50 20.70
CA ALA A 287 -8.76 20.90 20.78
C ALA A 287 -8.39 21.45 22.17
N GLU A 288 -9.24 22.26 22.78
CA GLU A 288 -9.00 22.84 24.12
C GLU A 288 -8.89 21.73 25.17
N ALA A 289 -9.81 20.77 25.13
CA ALA A 289 -9.78 19.61 26.02
C ALA A 289 -8.56 18.71 25.78
N VAL A 290 -8.09 18.57 24.53
CA VAL A 290 -6.84 17.85 24.20
C VAL A 290 -5.67 18.51 24.88
N HIS A 291 -5.49 19.83 24.72
CA HIS A 291 -4.37 20.57 25.33
C HIS A 291 -4.46 20.53 26.87
N ALA A 292 -5.64 20.76 27.45
CA ALA A 292 -5.83 20.67 28.89
C ALA A 292 -5.55 19.26 29.46
N GLN A 293 -5.93 18.19 28.71
CA GLN A 293 -5.61 16.84 29.13
C GLN A 293 -4.14 16.51 29.00
N PHE A 294 -3.47 17.05 27.97
CA PHE A 294 -2.04 16.93 27.80
C PHE A 294 -1.28 17.51 29.02
N ASP A 295 -1.67 18.71 29.48
CA ASP A 295 -1.07 19.34 30.65
C ASP A 295 -1.27 18.50 31.93
N ARG A 296 -2.48 17.99 32.17
CA ARG A 296 -2.75 17.08 33.30
C ARG A 296 -1.91 15.81 33.25
N VAL A 297 -1.70 15.26 32.02
CA VAL A 297 -0.85 14.07 31.84
C VAL A 297 0.61 14.39 32.14
N LEU A 298 1.12 15.56 31.70
CA LEU A 298 2.46 16.00 32.03
C LEU A 298 2.66 16.14 33.55
N GLU A 299 1.77 16.86 34.25
CA GLU A 299 1.82 17.02 35.69
C GLU A 299 1.87 15.66 36.40
N GLY A 300 1.01 14.73 35.99
CA GLY A 300 0.98 13.37 36.57
C GLY A 300 2.23 12.52 36.29
N LEU A 301 2.94 12.82 35.21
CA LEU A 301 4.18 12.11 34.85
C LEU A 301 5.43 12.71 35.50
N PHE A 302 5.49 14.02 35.73
CA PHE A 302 6.69 14.71 36.26
C PHE A 302 7.16 14.11 37.59
N ASP A 303 6.23 13.84 38.50
CA ASP A 303 6.56 13.29 39.84
C ASP A 303 7.08 11.86 39.81
N LYS A 304 6.64 11.06 38.82
CA LYS A 304 6.90 9.61 38.79
C LYS A 304 7.90 9.19 37.73
N LEU A 305 7.87 9.86 36.59
CA LEU A 305 8.64 9.51 35.39
C LEU A 305 9.12 10.78 34.68
N PRO A 306 10.01 11.60 35.32
CA PRO A 306 10.41 12.90 34.76
C PRO A 306 11.00 12.81 33.34
N ALA A 307 11.81 11.81 33.02
CA ALA A 307 12.35 11.63 31.67
C ALA A 307 11.26 11.35 30.61
N VAL A 308 10.17 10.67 31.00
CA VAL A 308 9.03 10.41 30.12
C VAL A 308 8.22 11.71 29.93
N ALA A 309 8.07 12.50 31.00
CA ALA A 309 7.41 13.80 30.95
C ALA A 309 8.14 14.78 30.05
N GLU A 310 9.46 14.93 30.23
CA GLU A 310 10.32 15.77 29.37
C GLU A 310 10.24 15.38 27.90
N HIS A 311 10.27 14.08 27.62
CA HIS A 311 10.12 13.58 26.23
C HIS A 311 8.75 13.90 25.66
N LEU A 312 7.70 13.80 26.48
CA LEU A 312 6.33 14.11 26.06
C LEU A 312 6.16 15.62 25.83
N GLU A 313 6.67 16.46 26.74
CA GLU A 313 6.62 17.91 26.62
C GLU A 313 7.37 18.41 25.38
N GLY A 314 8.56 17.89 25.13
CA GLY A 314 9.35 18.21 23.94
C GLY A 314 8.70 17.80 22.61
N ALA A 315 7.68 16.94 22.63
CA ALA A 315 6.95 16.52 21.45
C ALA A 315 5.56 17.18 21.32
N ARG A 316 5.17 18.08 22.22
CA ARG A 316 3.84 18.71 22.29
C ARG A 316 3.34 19.19 20.95
N GLU A 317 4.06 20.12 20.34
CA GLU A 317 3.67 20.75 19.07
C GLU A 317 3.56 19.72 17.95
N ASP A 318 4.48 18.78 17.91
CA ASP A 318 4.59 17.78 16.87
C ASP A 318 3.44 16.76 16.88
N ILE A 319 3.02 16.33 18.08
CA ILE A 319 1.97 15.28 18.22
C ILE A 319 0.57 15.84 18.32
N LEU A 320 0.42 17.16 18.54
CA LEU A 320 -0.87 17.84 18.66
C LEU A 320 -1.21 18.72 17.45
N ALA A 321 -0.39 18.77 16.41
CA ALA A 321 -0.66 19.59 15.21
C ALA A 321 -2.02 19.28 14.54
N PHE A 322 -2.52 18.05 14.69
CA PHE A 322 -3.83 17.63 14.18
C PHE A 322 -5.00 18.44 14.78
N THR A 323 -4.84 19.04 15.97
CA THR A 323 -5.90 19.79 16.67
C THR A 323 -6.30 21.06 15.94
N ALA A 324 -5.48 21.57 15.03
CA ALA A 324 -5.79 22.71 14.17
C ALA A 324 -6.85 22.39 13.08
N PHE A 325 -7.25 21.14 12.94
CA PHE A 325 -8.18 20.65 11.92
C PHE A 325 -9.50 20.18 12.56
N PRO A 326 -10.58 20.04 11.76
CA PRO A 326 -11.88 19.55 12.25
C PRO A 326 -11.74 18.15 12.90
N LYS A 327 -12.45 17.95 14.02
CA LYS A 327 -12.38 16.70 14.80
C LYS A 327 -12.72 15.45 14.01
N GLU A 328 -13.65 15.57 13.08
CA GLU A 328 -14.15 14.48 12.25
C GLU A 328 -13.04 13.77 11.48
N ILE A 329 -11.95 14.50 11.20
CA ILE A 329 -10.82 13.96 10.43
C ILE A 329 -9.60 13.59 11.28
N TRP A 330 -9.58 13.88 12.59
CA TRP A 330 -8.41 13.65 13.44
C TRP A 330 -7.86 12.22 13.34
N ARG A 331 -8.75 11.23 13.39
CA ARG A 331 -8.38 9.81 13.29
C ARG A 331 -7.72 9.43 11.97
N GLN A 332 -7.91 10.23 10.95
CA GLN A 332 -7.40 9.99 9.60
C GLN A 332 -6.04 10.66 9.36
N ILE A 333 -5.73 11.72 10.14
CA ILE A 333 -4.55 12.58 9.92
C ILE A 333 -3.46 12.45 10.99
N TRP A 334 -3.75 11.92 12.19
CA TRP A 334 -2.74 11.83 13.27
C TRP A 334 -1.78 10.65 13.17
N SER A 335 -1.93 9.78 12.17
CA SER A 335 -1.07 8.60 11.95
C SER A 335 -0.87 8.34 10.47
N ASN A 336 0.37 8.01 10.11
CA ASN A 336 0.77 7.65 8.76
C ASN A 336 0.90 6.14 8.58
N ASN A 337 0.21 5.28 9.32
CA ASN A 337 0.44 3.84 9.23
C ASN A 337 0.14 3.29 7.81
N PRO A 338 1.12 3.20 6.89
CA PRO A 338 0.92 2.68 5.54
C PRO A 338 0.65 1.18 5.55
N ALA A 339 1.11 0.46 6.57
CA ALA A 339 0.78 -0.95 6.75
C ALA A 339 -0.73 -1.14 6.95
N VAL A 340 -1.45 -0.20 7.58
CA VAL A 340 -2.91 -0.21 7.65
C VAL A 340 -3.54 0.18 6.31
N ILE A 341 -2.95 1.12 5.59
CA ILE A 341 -3.43 1.51 4.25
C ILE A 341 -3.25 0.36 3.26
N LEU A 342 -2.18 -0.41 3.39
CA LEU A 342 -1.82 -1.49 2.48
C LEU A 342 -2.31 -2.87 2.95
N SER A 343 -2.53 -3.09 4.25
CA SER A 343 -3.01 -4.37 4.81
C SER A 343 -4.54 -4.51 4.81
N HIS A 344 -5.29 -3.41 4.71
CA HIS A 344 -6.75 -3.44 4.57
C HIS A 344 -7.22 -3.49 3.12
N TRP A 345 -6.31 -3.61 2.18
CA TRP A 345 -6.62 -3.82 0.77
C TRP A 345 -6.54 -5.32 0.44
N PRO A 346 -7.67 -6.00 0.25
CA PRO A 346 -7.65 -7.37 -0.22
C PRO A 346 -7.05 -7.39 -1.64
N GLY A 347 -5.84 -7.90 -1.78
CA GLY A 347 -5.15 -8.10 -3.06
C GLY A 347 -3.82 -7.33 -3.26
N TRP A 348 -3.48 -6.35 -2.41
CA TRP A 348 -2.33 -5.46 -2.65
C TRP A 348 -1.09 -5.71 -1.76
N CYS A 349 -1.16 -6.61 -0.79
CA CYS A 349 0.03 -7.03 -0.03
C CYS A 349 1.10 -7.69 -0.91
N LEU A 350 0.72 -8.12 -2.12
CA LEU A 350 1.62 -8.60 -3.18
C LEU A 350 2.31 -7.45 -3.95
N ASP A 351 1.70 -6.27 -4.04
CA ASP A 351 2.13 -5.21 -4.97
C ASP A 351 3.23 -4.29 -4.43
N LEU A 352 3.41 -4.17 -3.12
CA LEU A 352 4.56 -3.41 -2.59
C LEU A 352 5.92 -4.07 -2.86
N ARG A 353 5.94 -5.37 -3.06
CA ARG A 353 7.15 -6.07 -3.53
C ARG A 353 7.49 -5.73 -4.99
N PHE A 354 6.55 -5.15 -5.74
CA PHE A 354 6.71 -4.71 -7.11
C PHE A 354 7.59 -3.47 -7.29
N PHE A 355 7.66 -2.61 -6.27
CA PHE A 355 8.31 -1.30 -6.40
C PHE A 355 9.80 -1.30 -6.03
N VAL A 356 10.33 -2.44 -5.67
CA VAL A 356 11.67 -2.50 -5.11
C VAL A 356 12.62 -3.27 -5.98
N LEU A 357 13.26 -2.59 -6.90
CA LEU A 357 14.57 -2.98 -7.49
C LEU A 357 15.05 -1.94 -8.52
N ASP A 358 15.58 -0.79 -8.08
CA ASP A 358 16.60 -0.07 -8.84
C ASP A 358 17.35 0.96 -8.00
N VAL A 359 18.38 0.52 -7.32
CA VAL A 359 19.36 1.42 -6.70
C VAL A 359 20.66 1.45 -7.52
N SER A 360 20.80 0.54 -8.48
CA SER A 360 22.01 0.37 -9.30
C SER A 360 21.79 0.57 -10.82
N GLY A 361 20.65 1.09 -11.25
CA GLY A 361 20.34 1.24 -12.68
C GLY A 361 19.88 -0.06 -13.35
N THR A 362 19.53 -1.10 -12.59
CA THR A 362 19.14 -2.40 -13.12
C THR A 362 17.77 -2.84 -12.59
N ARG A 363 16.72 -2.47 -13.31
CA ARG A 363 15.37 -3.06 -13.40
C ARG A 363 14.51 -3.15 -12.14
N VAL A 364 13.58 -2.24 -12.04
CA VAL A 364 12.43 -2.26 -11.13
C VAL A 364 11.16 -2.61 -11.91
N PHE A 365 10.30 -3.41 -11.29
CA PHE A 365 9.05 -3.84 -11.88
C PHE A 365 7.85 -3.42 -11.05
N GLY A 366 6.81 -2.96 -11.68
CA GLY A 366 5.52 -2.70 -11.10
C GLY A 366 4.45 -2.58 -12.16
N GLY A 367 3.35 -3.22 -11.93
CA GLY A 367 2.18 -3.12 -12.77
C GLY A 367 1.04 -2.44 -12.05
N VAL A 368 0.74 -1.21 -12.40
CA VAL A 368 -0.57 -0.61 -12.09
C VAL A 368 -1.00 0.16 -13.32
N SER A 369 -1.86 -0.45 -14.14
CA SER A 369 -2.60 0.29 -15.13
C SER A 369 -3.75 1.02 -14.42
N GLY A 370 -3.70 2.37 -14.42
CA GLY A 370 -4.85 3.25 -14.29
C GLY A 370 -5.86 2.96 -13.19
N LEU A 371 -5.42 2.61 -12.00
CA LEU A 371 -6.33 2.43 -10.88
C LEU A 371 -6.32 3.68 -10.01
N VAL A 372 -7.21 4.61 -10.31
CA VAL A 372 -7.75 5.51 -9.28
C VAL A 372 -8.45 4.60 -8.29
N VAL A 373 -7.78 4.30 -7.19
CA VAL A 373 -8.38 3.51 -6.15
C VAL A 373 -9.36 4.40 -5.42
N ARG A 374 -10.60 4.33 -5.83
CA ARG A 374 -11.74 4.86 -5.08
C ARG A 374 -11.99 3.95 -3.88
N GLY A 375 -11.08 3.94 -2.92
CA GLY A 375 -11.32 3.39 -1.59
C GLY A 375 -12.27 4.34 -0.88
N GLY A 376 -13.50 3.88 -0.63
CA GLY A 376 -14.58 4.70 -0.10
C GLY A 376 -14.43 5.10 1.37
N PHE A 377 -13.54 6.06 1.63
CA PHE A 377 -13.61 6.90 2.81
C PHE A 377 -13.65 8.35 2.32
N ARG A 378 -14.85 8.85 2.16
CA ARG A 378 -15.09 10.27 1.94
C ARG A 378 -14.69 11.00 3.21
N VAL A 379 -13.67 11.83 3.15
CA VAL A 379 -13.44 12.86 4.17
C VAL A 379 -14.55 13.87 3.94
N GLY A 380 -15.54 13.89 4.83
CA GLY A 380 -16.58 14.91 4.77
C GLY A 380 -15.96 16.26 5.04
N LEU A 381 -15.67 17.02 4.00
CA LEU A 381 -15.46 18.45 4.07
C LEU A 381 -16.88 19.05 3.95
N GLY A 382 -17.53 19.28 5.08
CA GLY A 382 -18.75 20.03 5.23
C GLY A 382 -18.48 21.46 5.61
#